data_db14ba49c0acc56add44c743e2635f3d
#
_entry.id   db14ba49c0acc56add44c743e2635f3d
#
_cell.length_a   1.000
_cell.length_b   1.000
_cell.length_c   1.000
_cell.angle_alpha   90.00
_cell.angle_beta   90.00
_cell.angle_gamma   90.00
#
_symmetry.space_group_name_H-M   'P 1'
#
loop_
_entity.id
_entity.type
_entity.pdbx_description
1 polymer ?
#
loop_
_entity_poly.entity_id
_entity_poly.type
_entity_poly.pdbx_seq_one_letter_code
_entity_poly.pdbx_strand_id
1 'polypeptide(L)'
;MVLPIKLGGMPAAPFVGFTPSVDQGGPMAKDAIVNESLAAKFATEKDSPYTRWVADEGLDIIAAHYVPDLKTVELKDWARRGGRGVFINHEASRTSNDCYVAEIPAGGELAPQRQLFEEMILVLSGHGSTKVWNDAGAEVTFEWGPGALFAIPLNANHQHFNGSGTEVARFVSSTNAPGIINLYDDIDFVFGTAHDFPKRFNGEPDYFAPKGEQKGLLLDTNFVADSINLPLIEAKERGAGGGHIRFNMAKGSMNSHISQFPTATYKKGHRHGPGAHVIILSGEGYSLMWPEGEEPRRYEWQAGSMIVPPNMWYHQHFNTGTEPARYLAFKHEVVSIRNAQGVPKAWISQRIGGDQIDYADESSYVRETFKEALAKHGLEPQMETAYEQEKENLPPKSAA
;
A
#
# COMPACT_ATOMS: atom_id res chain seq x y z
N MET A 1 3.34 37.37 36.74
CA MET A 1 1.94 37.74 36.49
C MET A 1 1.62 37.25 35.09
N VAL A 2 1.13 36.04 35.00
CA VAL A 2 0.86 35.36 33.71
C VAL A 2 -0.66 35.40 33.51
N LEU A 3 -1.08 36.05 32.44
CA LEU A 3 -2.49 36.12 32.04
C LEU A 3 -2.89 34.86 31.29
N PRO A 4 -4.07 34.27 31.52
CA PRO A 4 -4.53 33.11 30.79
C PRO A 4 -5.08 33.51 29.42
N ILE A 5 -4.61 32.84 28.37
CA ILE A 5 -5.16 32.92 27.01
C ILE A 5 -6.43 32.08 26.98
N LYS A 6 -7.57 32.71 26.68
CA LYS A 6 -8.82 31.98 26.35
C LYS A 6 -8.74 31.41 24.96
N LEU A 7 -8.71 30.08 24.84
CA LEU A 7 -8.96 29.36 23.60
C LEU A 7 -10.46 29.39 23.32
N GLY A 8 -10.86 30.12 22.28
CA GLY A 8 -12.20 30.08 21.73
C GLY A 8 -12.39 28.76 20.97
N GLY A 9 -13.37 27.95 21.40
CA GLY A 9 -13.69 26.69 20.72
C GLY A 9 -14.29 26.92 19.34
N MET A 10 -13.66 26.38 18.33
CA MET A 10 -14.30 26.09 17.04
C MET A 10 -15.02 24.75 17.13
N PRO A 11 -16.22 24.61 16.54
CA PRO A 11 -16.91 23.33 16.53
C PRO A 11 -16.19 22.36 15.60
N ALA A 12 -15.92 21.15 16.12
CA ALA A 12 -15.41 20.04 15.33
C ALA A 12 -16.41 19.70 14.22
N ALA A 13 -15.90 19.58 12.99
CA ALA A 13 -16.68 19.08 11.87
C ALA A 13 -17.14 17.64 12.13
N PRO A 14 -18.37 17.25 11.75
CA PRO A 14 -18.86 15.90 12.03
C PRO A 14 -18.12 14.88 11.19
N PHE A 15 -17.54 13.88 11.86
CA PHE A 15 -17.07 12.65 11.25
C PHE A 15 -18.22 11.95 10.55
N VAL A 16 -18.17 11.80 9.24
CA VAL A 16 -19.04 10.90 8.50
C VAL A 16 -18.46 9.50 8.64
N GLY A 17 -18.83 8.83 9.75
CA GLY A 17 -18.51 7.43 9.95
C GLY A 17 -19.37 6.54 9.05
N PHE A 18 -18.77 5.91 8.07
CA PHE A 18 -19.36 4.76 7.41
C PHE A 18 -19.27 3.56 8.36
N THR A 19 -20.36 3.24 9.04
CA THR A 19 -20.47 2.02 9.85
C THR A 19 -20.90 0.86 8.96
N PRO A 20 -20.02 -0.12 8.70
CA PRO A 20 -20.51 -1.43 8.27
C PRO A 20 -21.27 -2.03 9.45
N SER A 21 -22.40 -2.66 9.19
CA SER A 21 -23.17 -3.39 10.20
C SER A 21 -22.30 -4.48 10.82
N VAL A 22 -21.80 -4.22 12.01
CA VAL A 22 -21.08 -5.20 12.82
C VAL A 22 -22.15 -5.98 13.57
N ASP A 23 -22.21 -7.27 13.28
CA ASP A 23 -22.92 -8.23 14.11
C ASP A 23 -22.32 -8.21 15.52
N GLN A 24 -23.16 -7.97 16.53
CA GLN A 24 -22.75 -7.84 17.91
C GLN A 24 -22.58 -9.22 18.54
N GLY A 25 -21.42 -9.50 19.12
CA GLY A 25 -21.41 -10.47 20.17
C GLY A 25 -20.24 -11.43 20.23
N GLY A 26 -19.19 -11.06 20.96
CA GLY A 26 -18.25 -11.96 21.59
C GLY A 26 -17.52 -11.24 22.73
N PRO A 27 -17.19 -11.92 23.85
CA PRO A 27 -16.52 -11.26 24.95
C PRO A 27 -15.13 -10.76 24.53
N MET A 28 -14.85 -9.49 24.80
CA MET A 28 -13.54 -8.87 24.56
C MET A 28 -12.44 -9.64 25.28
N ALA A 29 -11.41 -10.05 24.55
CA ALA A 29 -10.26 -10.75 25.10
C ALA A 29 -9.54 -9.90 26.17
N LYS A 30 -8.98 -10.57 27.17
CA LYS A 30 -8.37 -9.97 28.37
C LYS A 30 -7.13 -9.09 28.13
N ASP A 31 -6.66 -8.95 26.90
CA ASP A 31 -5.49 -8.15 26.53
C ASP A 31 -5.81 -6.71 26.06
N ALA A 32 -7.08 -6.32 26.07
CA ALA A 32 -7.51 -4.94 25.91
C ALA A 32 -7.27 -4.07 27.18
N ILE A 33 -6.39 -4.48 28.08
CA ILE A 33 -5.86 -3.59 29.12
C ILE A 33 -4.63 -2.81 28.57
N VAL A 34 -4.79 -2.21 27.45
CA VAL A 34 -4.18 -0.89 27.27
C VAL A 34 -5.12 0.06 28.05
N ASN A 35 -4.81 0.23 29.31
CA ASN A 35 -5.49 1.12 30.23
C ASN A 35 -5.79 2.43 29.48
N GLU A 36 -7.05 2.90 29.49
CA GLU A 36 -7.46 4.19 28.88
C GLU A 36 -6.50 5.33 29.28
N SER A 37 -5.91 5.27 30.50
CA SER A 37 -4.88 6.16 30.97
C SER A 37 -3.56 6.06 30.19
N LEU A 38 -3.20 4.89 29.66
CA LEU A 38 -2.00 4.72 28.82
C LEU A 38 -2.27 5.24 27.42
N ALA A 39 -3.40 4.89 26.81
CA ALA A 39 -3.81 5.44 25.51
C ALA A 39 -3.91 6.96 25.54
N ALA A 40 -4.44 7.57 26.62
CA ALA A 40 -4.49 9.00 26.80
C ALA A 40 -3.10 9.66 26.88
N LYS A 41 -2.08 8.97 27.39
CA LYS A 41 -0.69 9.49 27.43
C LYS A 41 -0.05 9.58 26.04
N PHE A 42 -0.50 8.79 25.09
CA PHE A 42 -0.05 8.81 23.70
C PHE A 42 -1.03 9.53 22.75
N ALA A 43 -2.12 10.08 23.26
CA ALA A 43 -3.12 10.81 22.45
C ALA A 43 -2.56 12.07 21.75
N THR A 44 -1.47 12.63 22.27
CA THR A 44 -0.77 13.80 21.70
C THR A 44 -0.04 13.48 20.38
N GLU A 45 0.16 12.22 20.03
CA GLU A 45 0.75 11.81 18.74
C GLU A 45 -0.16 12.09 17.54
N LYS A 46 -1.43 12.45 17.78
CA LYS A 46 -2.40 12.74 16.71
C LYS A 46 -2.20 14.12 16.05
N ASP A 47 -1.51 15.05 16.70
CA ASP A 47 -1.23 16.38 16.16
C ASP A 47 0.23 16.49 15.71
N SER A 48 0.53 15.92 14.55
CA SER A 48 1.84 16.01 13.91
C SER A 48 1.83 17.05 12.78
N PRO A 49 2.99 17.57 12.35
CA PRO A 49 3.09 18.42 11.16
C PRO A 49 2.40 17.81 9.94
N TYR A 50 2.56 16.51 9.73
CA TYR A 50 1.91 15.80 8.65
C TYR A 50 0.38 15.80 8.78
N THR A 51 -0.17 15.54 9.96
CA THR A 51 -1.63 15.53 10.13
C THR A 51 -2.23 16.92 9.96
N ARG A 52 -1.52 17.97 10.36
CA ARG A 52 -1.93 19.36 10.09
C ARG A 52 -1.94 19.65 8.59
N TRP A 53 -0.87 19.29 7.87
CA TRP A 53 -0.81 19.46 6.42
C TRP A 53 -1.94 18.73 5.71
N VAL A 54 -2.24 17.46 6.05
CA VAL A 54 -3.36 16.71 5.45
C VAL A 54 -4.71 17.40 5.69
N ALA A 55 -4.91 17.96 6.89
CA ALA A 55 -6.12 18.72 7.20
C ALA A 55 -6.22 20.00 6.36
N ASP A 56 -5.11 20.71 6.14
CA ASP A 56 -5.03 21.93 5.34
C ASP A 56 -5.27 21.67 3.84
N GLU A 57 -5.00 20.46 3.34
CA GLU A 57 -5.34 20.06 1.97
C GLU A 57 -6.86 20.00 1.72
N GLY A 58 -7.69 19.95 2.78
CA GLY A 58 -9.15 20.00 2.72
C GLY A 58 -9.81 18.75 2.12
N LEU A 59 -9.09 17.66 1.97
CA LEU A 59 -9.58 16.41 1.45
C LEU A 59 -10.15 15.51 2.56
N ASP A 60 -11.02 14.58 2.17
CA ASP A 60 -11.45 13.50 3.06
C ASP A 60 -10.31 12.50 3.30
N ILE A 61 -10.40 11.81 4.43
CA ILE A 61 -9.48 10.74 4.82
C ILE A 61 -10.29 9.46 5.00
N ILE A 62 -9.98 8.42 4.23
CA ILE A 62 -10.51 7.09 4.43
C ILE A 62 -9.61 6.35 5.42
N ALA A 63 -9.92 6.49 6.71
CA ALA A 63 -9.22 5.79 7.78
C ALA A 63 -9.75 4.36 7.93
N ALA A 64 -9.50 3.51 6.94
CA ALA A 64 -9.99 2.14 6.89
C ALA A 64 -8.88 1.17 6.50
N HIS A 65 -9.01 -0.10 6.89
CA HIS A 65 -8.09 -1.17 6.49
C HIS A 65 -8.46 -1.79 5.13
N TYR A 66 -9.57 -1.36 4.55
CA TYR A 66 -10.11 -1.90 3.31
C TYR A 66 -10.89 -0.83 2.54
N VAL A 67 -10.61 -0.73 1.24
CA VAL A 67 -11.35 0.09 0.28
C VAL A 67 -11.87 -0.85 -0.81
N PRO A 68 -13.18 -0.95 -1.02
CA PRO A 68 -13.77 -1.88 -1.99
C PRO A 68 -13.29 -1.70 -3.42
N ASP A 69 -13.17 -0.45 -3.89
CA ASP A 69 -12.70 -0.12 -5.23
C ASP A 69 -12.16 1.31 -5.30
N LEU A 70 -10.86 1.43 -5.55
CA LEU A 70 -10.18 2.72 -5.73
C LEU A 70 -10.66 3.51 -6.96
N LYS A 71 -11.25 2.83 -7.95
CA LYS A 71 -11.74 3.46 -9.18
C LYS A 71 -13.04 4.22 -8.95
N THR A 72 -13.80 3.84 -7.91
CA THR A 72 -15.14 4.40 -7.63
C THR A 72 -15.20 5.16 -6.32
N VAL A 73 -14.12 5.19 -5.55
CA VAL A 73 -14.06 5.93 -4.28
C VAL A 73 -14.43 7.40 -4.48
N GLU A 74 -15.19 7.95 -3.54
CA GLU A 74 -15.61 9.35 -3.58
C GLU A 74 -14.40 10.28 -3.41
N LEU A 75 -14.36 11.35 -4.20
CA LEU A 75 -13.28 12.33 -4.22
C LEU A 75 -13.83 13.74 -4.00
N LYS A 76 -13.05 14.58 -3.31
CA LYS A 76 -13.29 16.02 -3.19
C LYS A 76 -12.40 16.82 -4.14
N ASP A 77 -12.82 18.04 -4.43
CA ASP A 77 -12.00 18.99 -5.18
C ASP A 77 -10.71 19.28 -4.41
N TRP A 78 -9.59 19.15 -5.10
CA TRP A 78 -8.25 19.35 -4.54
C TRP A 78 -7.72 20.71 -5.00
N ALA A 79 -8.02 21.76 -4.27
CA ALA A 79 -7.73 23.14 -4.66
C ALA A 79 -6.26 23.39 -5.04
N ARG A 80 -5.33 22.84 -4.28
CA ARG A 80 -3.88 22.99 -4.55
C ARG A 80 -3.44 22.30 -5.84
N ARG A 81 -4.06 21.18 -6.19
CA ARG A 81 -3.67 20.36 -7.34
C ARG A 81 -4.48 20.64 -8.60
N GLY A 82 -5.64 21.26 -8.51
CA GLY A 82 -6.53 21.55 -9.65
C GLY A 82 -7.31 20.35 -10.17
N GLY A 83 -7.35 19.25 -9.43
CA GLY A 83 -8.10 18.03 -9.70
C GLY A 83 -8.98 17.65 -8.52
N ARG A 84 -9.23 16.35 -8.34
CA ARG A 84 -9.97 15.82 -7.19
C ARG A 84 -9.12 14.77 -6.47
N GLY A 85 -9.36 14.53 -5.18
CA GLY A 85 -8.57 13.55 -4.43
C GLY A 85 -9.22 13.08 -3.13
N VAL A 86 -8.61 12.07 -2.53
CA VAL A 86 -8.91 11.52 -1.20
C VAL A 86 -7.64 10.88 -0.62
N PHE A 87 -7.37 11.11 0.65
CA PHE A 87 -6.33 10.36 1.37
C PHE A 87 -6.87 9.01 1.87
N ILE A 88 -6.02 7.97 1.90
CA ILE A 88 -6.41 6.61 2.29
C ILE A 88 -5.48 6.07 3.34
N ASN A 89 -6.09 5.43 4.37
CA ASN A 89 -5.43 4.62 5.38
C ASN A 89 -4.34 5.32 6.20
N HIS A 90 -4.62 6.52 6.55
CA HIS A 90 -3.78 7.37 7.37
C HIS A 90 -3.39 6.75 8.73
N GLU A 91 -4.30 6.00 9.38
CA GLU A 91 -4.06 5.43 10.72
C GLU A 91 -3.19 4.17 10.70
N ALA A 92 -3.36 3.26 9.75
CA ALA A 92 -2.63 2.00 9.72
C ALA A 92 -1.17 2.15 9.27
N SER A 93 -0.88 3.12 8.40
CA SER A 93 0.49 3.47 7.99
C SER A 93 1.17 4.46 8.92
N ARG A 94 0.39 5.22 9.70
CA ARG A 94 0.84 6.21 10.68
C ARG A 94 1.88 7.18 10.09
N THR A 95 3.12 7.07 10.59
CA THR A 95 4.23 7.97 10.22
C THR A 95 5.18 7.38 9.19
N SER A 96 4.90 6.19 8.63
CA SER A 96 5.81 5.54 7.68
C SER A 96 5.57 6.00 6.24
N ASN A 97 4.35 5.88 5.78
CA ASN A 97 3.90 6.24 4.43
C ASN A 97 2.39 6.46 4.41
N ASP A 98 1.93 7.15 3.40
CA ASP A 98 0.52 7.36 3.12
C ASP A 98 0.16 6.88 1.72
N CYS A 99 -1.11 7.01 1.39
CA CYS A 99 -1.64 6.77 0.07
C CYS A 99 -2.74 7.80 -0.22
N TYR A 100 -2.87 8.20 -1.49
CA TYR A 100 -4.00 9.01 -1.94
C TYR A 100 -4.45 8.59 -3.33
N VAL A 101 -5.72 8.79 -3.64
CA VAL A 101 -6.24 8.73 -5.02
C VAL A 101 -6.37 10.15 -5.54
N ALA A 102 -5.90 10.36 -6.77
CA ALA A 102 -6.08 11.60 -7.50
C ALA A 102 -6.81 11.34 -8.83
N GLU A 103 -7.61 12.32 -9.24
CA GLU A 103 -8.34 12.33 -10.50
C GLU A 103 -8.02 13.61 -11.28
N ILE A 104 -7.68 13.43 -12.55
CA ILE A 104 -7.40 14.50 -13.50
C ILE A 104 -8.66 14.67 -14.36
N PRO A 105 -9.27 15.87 -14.41
CA PRO A 105 -10.47 16.09 -15.19
C PRO A 105 -10.22 15.85 -16.69
N ALA A 106 -11.29 15.59 -17.44
CA ALA A 106 -11.23 15.40 -18.88
C ALA A 106 -10.64 16.66 -19.56
N GLY A 107 -9.66 16.47 -20.43
CA GLY A 107 -8.93 17.54 -21.11
C GLY A 107 -8.12 18.47 -20.21
N GLY A 108 -7.96 18.08 -18.93
CA GLY A 108 -7.32 18.88 -17.90
C GLY A 108 -5.93 18.37 -17.49
N GLU A 109 -5.42 19.02 -16.48
CA GLU A 109 -4.11 18.74 -15.90
C GLU A 109 -4.14 19.00 -14.39
N LEU A 110 -3.19 18.42 -13.66
CA LEU A 110 -2.93 18.81 -12.27
C LEU A 110 -1.92 19.96 -12.25
N ALA A 111 -2.00 20.80 -11.23
CA ALA A 111 -0.99 21.86 -11.03
C ALA A 111 0.41 21.22 -10.88
N PRO A 112 1.46 21.88 -11.40
CA PRO A 112 2.83 21.43 -11.23
C PRO A 112 3.18 21.29 -9.74
N GLN A 113 4.01 20.32 -9.43
CA GLN A 113 4.48 20.09 -8.06
C GLN A 113 5.94 19.64 -8.06
N ARG A 114 6.63 19.97 -6.97
CA ARG A 114 7.88 19.33 -6.54
C ARG A 114 7.74 19.06 -5.04
N GLN A 115 8.44 18.07 -4.52
CA GLN A 115 8.43 17.76 -3.10
C GLN A 115 9.66 16.95 -2.67
N LEU A 116 10.05 17.11 -1.41
CA LEU A 116 11.17 16.38 -0.80
C LEU A 116 10.82 14.94 -0.36
N PHE A 117 9.58 14.49 -0.54
CA PHE A 117 9.21 13.10 -0.29
C PHE A 117 9.11 12.29 -1.58
N GLU A 118 9.32 11.00 -1.47
CA GLU A 118 9.25 10.05 -2.58
C GLU A 118 7.81 9.67 -2.90
N GLU A 119 7.53 9.37 -4.16
CA GLU A 119 6.19 9.06 -4.66
C GLU A 119 6.24 7.96 -5.71
N MET A 120 5.39 6.93 -5.52
CA MET A 120 5.14 5.86 -6.49
C MET A 120 3.67 5.88 -6.91
N ILE A 121 3.42 5.81 -8.20
CA ILE A 121 2.10 5.99 -8.81
C ILE A 121 1.70 4.72 -9.58
N LEU A 122 0.48 4.23 -9.33
CA LEU A 122 -0.21 3.24 -10.14
C LEU A 122 -1.42 3.90 -10.83
N VAL A 123 -1.47 3.83 -12.14
CA VAL A 123 -2.62 4.32 -12.92
C VAL A 123 -3.78 3.32 -12.82
N LEU A 124 -4.92 3.79 -12.34
CA LEU A 124 -6.14 3.01 -12.14
C LEU A 124 -7.03 2.99 -13.39
N SER A 125 -7.18 4.15 -14.05
CA SER A 125 -8.01 4.32 -15.25
C SER A 125 -7.61 5.57 -16.04
N GLY A 126 -8.01 5.62 -17.29
CA GLY A 126 -7.69 6.72 -18.21
C GLY A 126 -6.28 6.61 -18.78
N HIS A 127 -5.93 7.56 -19.65
CA HIS A 127 -4.63 7.68 -20.31
C HIS A 127 -4.15 9.11 -20.20
N GLY A 128 -2.85 9.28 -20.10
CA GLY A 128 -2.28 10.61 -19.99
C GLY A 128 -0.77 10.62 -20.15
N SER A 129 -0.19 11.72 -19.77
CA SER A 129 1.26 11.87 -19.76
C SER A 129 1.73 12.58 -18.49
N THR A 130 3.00 12.40 -18.18
CA THR A 130 3.66 13.12 -17.10
C THR A 130 4.91 13.78 -17.65
N LYS A 131 5.04 15.08 -17.43
CA LYS A 131 6.25 15.83 -17.65
C LYS A 131 7.03 15.91 -16.34
N VAL A 132 8.33 15.60 -16.39
CA VAL A 132 9.27 15.71 -15.26
C VAL A 132 10.43 16.60 -15.69
N TRP A 133 10.83 17.57 -14.87
CA TRP A 133 11.93 18.46 -15.17
C TRP A 133 12.67 18.92 -13.91
N ASN A 134 13.89 19.39 -14.10
CA ASN A 134 14.70 19.99 -13.03
C ASN A 134 14.99 21.48 -13.32
N ASP A 135 15.53 22.19 -12.33
CA ASP A 135 15.84 23.61 -12.46
C ASP A 135 17.05 23.86 -13.38
N ALA A 136 17.87 22.84 -13.67
CA ALA A 136 18.95 22.89 -14.65
C ALA A 136 18.44 22.84 -16.11
N GLY A 137 17.14 22.69 -16.35
CA GLY A 137 16.51 22.73 -17.68
C GLY A 137 16.43 21.36 -18.36
N ALA A 138 16.79 20.27 -17.70
CA ALA A 138 16.55 18.93 -18.23
C ALA A 138 15.08 18.53 -18.03
N GLU A 139 14.45 17.97 -19.08
CA GLU A 139 13.06 17.55 -19.02
C GLU A 139 12.82 16.25 -19.79
N VAL A 140 11.86 15.44 -19.32
CA VAL A 140 11.38 14.23 -19.97
C VAL A 140 9.86 14.17 -19.84
N THR A 141 9.18 13.82 -20.93
CA THR A 141 7.74 13.53 -20.92
C THR A 141 7.52 12.07 -21.34
N PHE A 142 6.65 11.37 -20.64
CA PHE A 142 6.28 10.00 -20.95
C PHE A 142 4.76 9.81 -20.83
N GLU A 143 4.24 8.85 -21.59
CA GLU A 143 2.81 8.51 -21.62
C GLU A 143 2.55 7.31 -20.73
N TRP A 144 1.33 7.24 -20.18
CA TRP A 144 0.86 6.15 -19.35
C TRP A 144 -0.61 5.81 -19.60
N GLY A 145 -0.99 4.58 -19.26
CA GLY A 145 -2.36 4.07 -19.29
C GLY A 145 -2.66 3.19 -18.07
N PRO A 146 -3.83 2.55 -18.01
CA PRO A 146 -4.21 1.70 -16.90
C PRO A 146 -3.19 0.60 -16.63
N GLY A 147 -2.81 0.42 -15.36
CA GLY A 147 -1.78 -0.53 -14.96
C GLY A 147 -0.34 -0.01 -15.05
N ALA A 148 -0.10 1.18 -15.60
CA ALA A 148 1.22 1.78 -15.56
C ALA A 148 1.66 2.07 -14.12
N LEU A 149 2.91 1.70 -13.79
CA LEU A 149 3.53 1.90 -12.48
C LEU A 149 4.84 2.67 -12.67
N PHE A 150 5.00 3.79 -11.95
CA PHE A 150 6.20 4.62 -12.03
C PHE A 150 6.46 5.37 -10.73
N ALA A 151 7.66 5.92 -10.59
CA ALA A 151 8.02 6.77 -9.46
C ALA A 151 8.52 8.13 -9.92
N ILE A 152 8.13 9.19 -9.20
CA ILE A 152 8.63 10.53 -9.42
C ILE A 152 10.03 10.65 -8.79
N PRO A 153 11.05 11.13 -9.53
CA PRO A 153 12.36 11.36 -8.96
C PRO A 153 12.31 12.40 -7.84
N LEU A 154 13.03 12.15 -6.75
CA LEU A 154 13.02 13.01 -5.57
C LEU A 154 13.25 14.49 -5.95
N ASN A 155 12.33 15.34 -5.51
CA ASN A 155 12.32 16.79 -5.70
C ASN A 155 12.41 17.28 -7.17
N ALA A 156 12.15 16.41 -8.15
CA ALA A 156 11.95 16.84 -9.52
C ALA A 156 10.59 17.54 -9.67
N ASN A 157 10.55 18.64 -10.42
CA ASN A 157 9.27 19.21 -10.82
C ASN A 157 8.54 18.21 -11.71
N HIS A 158 7.24 18.07 -11.52
CA HIS A 158 6.41 17.22 -12.35
C HIS A 158 5.00 17.75 -12.51
N GLN A 159 4.38 17.35 -13.62
CA GLN A 159 2.99 17.70 -13.92
C GLN A 159 2.32 16.55 -14.67
N HIS A 160 1.09 16.23 -14.31
CA HIS A 160 0.29 15.18 -14.94
C HIS A 160 -0.79 15.79 -15.82
N PHE A 161 -0.97 15.22 -17.01
CA PHE A 161 -1.92 15.65 -18.03
C PHE A 161 -2.85 14.49 -18.38
N ASN A 162 -4.16 14.76 -18.50
CA ASN A 162 -5.11 13.80 -19.04
C ASN A 162 -5.09 13.83 -20.57
N GLY A 163 -4.87 12.68 -21.19
CA GLY A 163 -4.86 12.53 -22.65
C GLY A 163 -6.25 12.45 -23.29
N SER A 164 -7.32 12.35 -22.50
CA SER A 164 -8.70 12.27 -22.99
C SER A 164 -9.44 13.58 -22.76
N GLY A 165 -10.10 14.09 -23.80
CA GLY A 165 -10.98 15.26 -23.69
C GLY A 165 -12.38 14.96 -23.13
N THR A 166 -12.73 13.69 -22.91
CA THR A 166 -14.09 13.25 -22.55
C THR A 166 -14.15 12.41 -21.29
N GLU A 167 -13.05 11.77 -20.90
CA GLU A 167 -12.99 10.88 -19.76
C GLU A 167 -11.95 11.36 -18.74
N VAL A 168 -12.21 11.14 -17.46
CA VAL A 168 -11.27 11.43 -16.38
C VAL A 168 -10.13 10.39 -16.37
N ALA A 169 -8.96 10.78 -15.87
CA ALA A 169 -7.90 9.84 -15.58
C ALA A 169 -7.69 9.77 -14.05
N ARG A 170 -7.51 8.57 -13.51
CA ARG A 170 -7.40 8.35 -12.08
C ARG A 170 -6.18 7.49 -11.76
N PHE A 171 -5.44 7.88 -10.75
CA PHE A 171 -4.30 7.11 -10.24
C PHE A 171 -4.30 7.05 -8.72
N VAL A 172 -3.63 6.05 -8.18
CA VAL A 172 -3.30 5.95 -6.76
C VAL A 172 -1.82 6.18 -6.57
N SER A 173 -1.47 6.99 -5.60
CA SER A 173 -0.10 7.31 -5.23
C SER A 173 0.20 6.84 -3.81
N SER A 174 1.39 6.31 -3.58
CA SER A 174 1.93 6.06 -2.24
C SER A 174 3.19 6.90 -2.04
N THR A 175 3.31 7.53 -0.86
CA THR A 175 4.40 8.45 -0.53
C THR A 175 5.00 8.16 0.84
N ASN A 176 6.21 8.67 1.10
CA ASN A 176 6.80 8.73 2.43
C ASN A 176 6.67 10.13 3.05
N ALA A 177 5.69 10.91 2.59
CA ALA A 177 5.38 12.25 3.08
C ALA A 177 5.26 12.35 4.61
N PRO A 178 4.62 11.39 5.34
CA PRO A 178 4.51 11.46 6.79
C PRO A 178 5.86 11.63 7.49
N GLY A 179 6.86 10.84 7.08
CA GLY A 179 8.20 10.91 7.67
C GLY A 179 8.92 12.22 7.35
N ILE A 180 8.80 12.70 6.14
CA ILE A 180 9.51 13.90 5.67
C ILE A 180 8.88 15.17 6.20
N ILE A 181 7.56 15.29 6.17
CA ILE A 181 6.85 16.47 6.69
C ILE A 181 7.03 16.58 8.22
N ASN A 182 6.95 15.44 8.94
CA ASN A 182 7.21 15.44 10.38
C ASN A 182 8.67 15.79 10.74
N LEU A 183 9.63 15.43 9.86
CA LEU A 183 11.04 15.72 10.06
C LEU A 183 11.34 17.22 9.96
N TYR A 184 10.79 17.87 8.94
CA TYR A 184 11.11 19.28 8.65
C TYR A 184 10.19 20.26 9.36
N ASP A 185 8.91 19.91 9.57
CA ASP A 185 7.85 20.81 10.09
C ASP A 185 7.82 22.17 9.36
N ASP A 186 8.10 22.14 8.05
CA ASP A 186 8.18 23.31 7.18
C ASP A 186 7.68 22.93 5.78
N ILE A 187 6.42 23.25 5.51
CA ILE A 187 5.74 22.90 4.25
C ILE A 187 6.32 23.68 3.08
N ASP A 188 6.68 24.95 3.28
CA ASP A 188 7.29 25.77 2.24
C ASP A 188 8.66 25.20 1.83
N PHE A 189 9.43 24.70 2.79
CA PHE A 189 10.68 24.02 2.50
C PHE A 189 10.45 22.69 1.76
N VAL A 190 9.50 21.87 2.20
CA VAL A 190 9.23 20.55 1.60
C VAL A 190 8.78 20.65 0.15
N PHE A 191 7.94 21.65 -0.19
CA PHE A 191 7.42 21.83 -1.56
C PHE A 191 8.13 22.93 -2.37
N GLY A 192 8.90 23.81 -1.74
CA GLY A 192 9.51 24.96 -2.38
C GLY A 192 11.02 24.90 -2.55
N THR A 193 11.69 23.90 -1.97
CA THR A 193 13.15 23.78 -2.06
C THR A 193 13.64 23.62 -3.50
N ALA A 194 14.43 24.57 -3.99
CA ALA A 194 15.01 24.61 -5.31
C ALA A 194 16.35 23.85 -5.37
N HIS A 195 16.38 22.59 -4.94
CA HIS A 195 17.55 21.72 -5.00
C HIS A 195 17.33 20.53 -5.92
N ASP A 196 18.06 20.46 -6.99
CA ASP A 196 18.10 19.30 -7.88
C ASP A 196 18.93 18.17 -7.27
N PHE A 197 18.46 16.93 -7.43
CA PHE A 197 19.19 15.72 -7.07
C PHE A 197 19.71 15.02 -8.34
N PRO A 198 20.83 15.45 -8.95
CA PRO A 198 21.28 14.97 -10.26
C PRO A 198 21.62 13.47 -10.28
N LYS A 199 21.90 12.86 -9.11
CA LYS A 199 22.06 11.40 -8.99
C LYS A 199 20.73 10.66 -9.07
N ARG A 200 19.61 11.32 -8.78
CA ARG A 200 18.25 10.76 -8.89
C ARG A 200 17.67 10.96 -10.28
N PHE A 201 17.83 12.18 -10.83
CA PHE A 201 17.34 12.55 -12.16
C PHE A 201 18.24 13.64 -12.76
N ASN A 202 18.72 13.40 -13.95
CA ASN A 202 19.55 14.35 -14.70
C ASN A 202 19.05 14.55 -16.15
N GLY A 203 17.76 14.23 -16.40
CA GLY A 203 17.13 14.40 -17.70
C GLY A 203 17.54 13.35 -18.74
N GLU A 204 17.90 12.15 -18.31
CA GLU A 204 18.17 11.04 -19.22
C GLU A 204 16.94 10.80 -20.10
N PRO A 205 17.04 10.89 -21.45
CA PRO A 205 15.87 10.80 -22.35
C PRO A 205 15.08 9.50 -22.21
N ASP A 206 15.73 8.44 -21.75
CA ASP A 206 15.17 7.12 -21.56
C ASP A 206 14.89 6.78 -20.08
N TYR A 207 14.84 7.79 -19.19
CA TYR A 207 14.61 7.61 -17.76
C TYR A 207 13.32 6.85 -17.46
N PHE A 208 12.26 7.11 -18.20
CA PHE A 208 10.96 6.44 -18.10
C PHE A 208 10.71 5.46 -19.26
N ALA A 209 11.76 5.00 -19.95
CA ALA A 209 11.58 3.91 -20.89
C ALA A 209 11.17 2.62 -20.16
N PRO A 210 10.33 1.75 -20.77
CA PRO A 210 9.91 0.48 -20.17
C PRO A 210 11.05 -0.55 -20.22
N LYS A 211 12.11 -0.28 -19.49
CA LYS A 211 13.33 -1.07 -19.37
C LYS A 211 13.71 -1.22 -17.91
N GLY A 212 14.57 -2.18 -17.60
CA GLY A 212 15.08 -2.35 -16.26
C GLY A 212 16.16 -3.42 -16.19
N GLU A 213 16.91 -3.42 -15.11
CA GLU A 213 17.88 -4.45 -14.78
C GLU A 213 17.30 -5.38 -13.72
N GLN A 214 17.21 -6.67 -14.05
CA GLN A 214 16.70 -7.66 -13.13
C GLN A 214 17.81 -8.40 -12.41
N LYS A 215 17.72 -8.44 -11.06
CA LYS A 215 18.64 -9.17 -10.17
C LYS A 215 17.82 -10.05 -9.20
N GLY A 216 17.70 -11.33 -9.52
CA GLY A 216 16.83 -12.23 -8.75
C GLY A 216 15.38 -11.70 -8.77
N LEU A 217 14.77 -11.52 -7.60
CA LEU A 217 13.40 -10.98 -7.48
C LEU A 217 13.31 -9.45 -7.59
N LEU A 218 14.43 -8.74 -7.77
CA LEU A 218 14.46 -7.28 -7.85
C LEU A 218 14.55 -6.84 -9.31
N LEU A 219 13.66 -5.96 -9.74
CA LEU A 219 13.71 -5.20 -10.99
C LEU A 219 14.02 -3.74 -10.66
N ASP A 220 15.17 -3.26 -11.14
CA ASP A 220 15.56 -1.85 -11.08
C ASP A 220 15.04 -1.16 -12.33
N THR A 221 14.02 -0.31 -12.17
CA THR A 221 13.31 0.37 -13.27
C THR A 221 12.62 1.63 -12.76
N ASN A 222 12.36 2.61 -13.62
CA ASN A 222 11.61 3.79 -13.25
C ASN A 222 10.18 3.80 -13.80
N PHE A 223 9.88 2.90 -14.75
CA PHE A 223 8.59 2.81 -15.41
C PHE A 223 8.27 1.37 -15.83
N VAL A 224 7.07 0.91 -15.46
CA VAL A 224 6.46 -0.33 -15.94
C VAL A 224 5.18 0.04 -16.67
N ALA A 225 5.12 -0.23 -17.96
CA ALA A 225 3.96 0.18 -18.78
C ALA A 225 2.67 -0.59 -18.44
N ASP A 226 2.81 -1.85 -18.02
CA ASP A 226 1.68 -2.73 -17.67
C ASP A 226 2.08 -3.66 -16.52
N SER A 227 1.73 -3.27 -15.31
CA SER A 227 1.96 -4.06 -14.09
C SER A 227 0.98 -5.25 -13.97
N ILE A 228 -0.14 -5.20 -14.70
CA ILE A 228 -1.16 -6.24 -14.68
C ILE A 228 -0.65 -7.51 -15.40
N ASN A 229 0.04 -7.33 -16.53
CA ASN A 229 0.52 -8.43 -17.36
C ASN A 229 2.05 -8.66 -17.27
N LEU A 230 2.76 -7.91 -16.41
CA LEU A 230 4.21 -8.07 -16.23
C LEU A 230 4.58 -9.53 -15.88
N PRO A 231 5.54 -10.16 -16.60
CA PRO A 231 6.05 -11.47 -16.23
C PRO A 231 6.65 -11.47 -14.82
N LEU A 232 6.32 -12.48 -14.01
CA LEU A 232 6.80 -12.63 -12.65
C LEU A 232 7.75 -13.83 -12.53
N ILE A 233 8.56 -13.83 -11.48
CA ILE A 233 9.48 -14.91 -11.13
C ILE A 233 8.80 -15.82 -10.12
N GLU A 234 8.97 -17.14 -10.27
CA GLU A 234 8.44 -18.11 -9.31
C GLU A 234 9.06 -17.88 -7.91
N ALA A 235 8.21 -17.87 -6.88
CA ALA A 235 8.59 -17.67 -5.48
C ALA A 235 7.80 -18.64 -4.58
N LYS A 236 8.26 -19.89 -4.54
CA LYS A 236 7.60 -21.01 -3.82
C LYS A 236 7.54 -20.81 -2.31
N GLU A 237 8.48 -20.08 -1.75
CA GLU A 237 8.59 -19.82 -0.31
C GLU A 237 7.38 -19.04 0.25
N ARG A 238 6.66 -18.32 -0.64
CA ARG A 238 5.48 -17.51 -0.28
C ARG A 238 4.15 -18.25 -0.36
N GLY A 239 4.17 -19.49 -0.80
CA GLY A 239 2.96 -20.32 -0.92
C GLY A 239 2.77 -20.92 -2.31
N ALA A 240 1.64 -21.59 -2.53
CA ALA A 240 1.33 -22.40 -3.68
C ALA A 240 1.52 -21.66 -5.01
N GLY A 241 2.49 -22.08 -5.82
CA GLY A 241 2.68 -21.68 -7.22
C GLY A 241 2.82 -20.16 -7.45
N GLY A 242 3.30 -19.42 -6.46
CA GLY A 242 3.31 -17.96 -6.50
C GLY A 242 4.38 -17.37 -7.41
N GLY A 243 4.01 -16.30 -8.13
CA GLY A 243 4.94 -15.40 -8.81
C GLY A 243 5.22 -14.16 -7.96
N HIS A 244 6.43 -13.61 -8.06
CA HIS A 244 6.83 -12.42 -7.30
C HIS A 244 7.85 -11.59 -8.07
N ILE A 245 7.78 -10.26 -7.94
CA ILE A 245 8.80 -9.32 -8.38
C ILE A 245 8.79 -8.11 -7.45
N ARG A 246 9.96 -7.60 -7.10
CA ARG A 246 10.13 -6.37 -6.31
C ARG A 246 10.67 -5.28 -7.21
N PHE A 247 10.33 -4.04 -6.92
CA PHE A 247 10.79 -2.89 -7.67
C PHE A 247 11.70 -1.99 -6.84
N ASN A 248 12.79 -1.54 -7.45
CA ASN A 248 13.54 -0.38 -7.05
C ASN A 248 13.30 0.70 -8.11
N MET A 249 12.65 1.81 -7.75
CA MET A 249 12.24 2.85 -8.68
C MET A 249 12.81 4.21 -8.28
N ALA A 250 13.23 4.99 -9.27
CA ALA A 250 13.78 6.33 -9.10
C ALA A 250 14.94 6.39 -8.07
N LYS A 251 15.65 5.28 -7.87
CA LYS A 251 16.68 5.10 -6.83
C LYS A 251 16.17 5.47 -5.44
N GLY A 252 14.87 5.26 -5.20
CA GLY A 252 14.16 5.61 -3.97
C GLY A 252 14.45 4.68 -2.81
N SER A 253 13.99 5.10 -1.62
CA SER A 253 13.96 4.29 -0.40
C SER A 253 12.64 3.54 -0.25
N MET A 254 11.58 3.98 -0.92
CA MET A 254 10.34 3.25 -1.03
C MET A 254 10.51 2.06 -1.95
N ASN A 255 9.81 0.98 -1.65
CA ASN A 255 9.74 -0.16 -2.55
C ASN A 255 8.30 -0.62 -2.77
N SER A 256 8.14 -1.39 -3.84
CA SER A 256 6.90 -2.06 -4.13
C SER A 256 7.18 -3.48 -4.62
N HIS A 257 6.16 -4.30 -4.62
CA HIS A 257 6.25 -5.61 -5.23
C HIS A 257 4.91 -6.03 -5.82
N ILE A 258 4.99 -6.81 -6.89
CA ILE A 258 3.84 -7.55 -7.41
C ILE A 258 3.96 -9.00 -6.95
N SER A 259 2.84 -9.55 -6.55
CA SER A 259 2.72 -10.96 -6.22
C SER A 259 1.47 -11.54 -6.90
N GLN A 260 1.61 -12.76 -7.42
CA GLN A 260 0.51 -13.48 -8.04
C GLN A 260 0.42 -14.89 -7.47
N PHE A 261 -0.76 -15.44 -7.41
CA PHE A 261 -1.00 -16.82 -7.01
C PHE A 261 -2.16 -17.44 -7.80
N PRO A 262 -2.08 -18.75 -8.08
CA PRO A 262 -3.04 -19.43 -8.96
C PRO A 262 -4.46 -19.43 -8.39
N THR A 263 -5.41 -19.75 -9.26
CA THR A 263 -6.80 -20.05 -8.90
C THR A 263 -6.86 -21.12 -7.84
N ALA A 264 -7.79 -20.97 -6.91
CA ALA A 264 -8.06 -21.93 -5.83
C ALA A 264 -6.83 -22.22 -4.94
N THR A 265 -5.94 -21.23 -4.78
CA THR A 265 -4.80 -21.29 -3.87
C THR A 265 -4.81 -20.11 -2.91
N TYR A 266 -4.01 -20.21 -1.85
CA TYR A 266 -3.78 -19.12 -0.92
C TYR A 266 -2.36 -19.08 -0.40
N LYS A 267 -1.96 -17.93 0.12
CA LYS A 267 -0.61 -17.68 0.63
C LYS A 267 -0.52 -17.98 2.12
N LYS A 268 0.69 -18.25 2.59
CA LYS A 268 0.97 -18.40 4.03
C LYS A 268 0.61 -17.14 4.79
N GLY A 269 -0.04 -17.31 5.93
CA GLY A 269 -0.28 -16.22 6.88
C GLY A 269 1.04 -15.65 7.39
N HIS A 270 1.14 -14.33 7.48
CA HIS A 270 2.34 -13.67 7.98
C HIS A 270 2.01 -12.28 8.52
N ARG A 271 2.96 -11.68 9.24
CA ARG A 271 2.85 -10.30 9.71
C ARG A 271 4.13 -9.52 9.44
N HIS A 272 3.99 -8.21 9.40
CA HIS A 272 5.12 -7.29 9.26
C HIS A 272 4.74 -5.89 9.77
N GLY A 273 5.69 -4.96 9.71
CA GLY A 273 5.47 -3.56 10.09
C GLY A 273 4.43 -2.84 9.22
N PRO A 274 4.07 -1.60 9.59
CA PRO A 274 2.97 -0.84 8.98
C PRO A 274 3.24 -0.44 7.52
N GLY A 275 2.19 0.06 6.84
CA GLY A 275 2.30 0.79 5.58
C GLY A 275 2.35 -0.04 4.31
N ALA A 276 1.95 -1.31 4.33
CA ALA A 276 1.75 -2.06 3.09
C ALA A 276 0.36 -1.76 2.51
N HIS A 277 0.29 -0.94 1.47
CA HIS A 277 -0.93 -0.70 0.70
C HIS A 277 -1.03 -1.76 -0.40
N VAL A 278 -1.84 -2.80 -0.18
CA VAL A 278 -2.03 -3.94 -1.09
C VAL A 278 -3.19 -3.66 -2.03
N ILE A 279 -2.90 -3.43 -3.30
CA ILE A 279 -3.88 -3.10 -4.34
C ILE A 279 -4.08 -4.32 -5.24
N ILE A 280 -5.31 -4.78 -5.39
CA ILE A 280 -5.63 -5.92 -6.25
C ILE A 280 -5.63 -5.46 -7.71
N LEU A 281 -4.75 -6.04 -8.52
CA LEU A 281 -4.62 -5.74 -9.94
C LEU A 281 -5.54 -6.62 -10.80
N SER A 282 -5.71 -7.90 -10.41
CA SER A 282 -6.58 -8.87 -11.10
C SER A 282 -7.02 -9.98 -10.15
N GLY A 283 -8.11 -10.67 -10.53
CA GLY A 283 -8.70 -11.75 -9.74
C GLY A 283 -9.64 -11.26 -8.65
N GLU A 284 -10.22 -12.22 -7.93
CA GLU A 284 -11.14 -12.00 -6.82
C GLU A 284 -10.89 -13.00 -5.69
N GLY A 285 -11.28 -12.62 -4.48
CA GLY A 285 -11.09 -13.47 -3.32
C GLY A 285 -11.30 -12.72 -2.02
N TYR A 286 -10.59 -13.14 -0.98
CA TYR A 286 -10.66 -12.46 0.31
C TYR A 286 -9.32 -12.47 1.03
N SER A 287 -9.21 -11.62 2.04
CA SER A 287 -8.11 -11.65 3.00
C SER A 287 -8.64 -11.87 4.41
N LEU A 288 -7.89 -12.64 5.18
CA LEU A 288 -8.04 -12.68 6.63
C LEU A 288 -7.01 -11.75 7.24
N MET A 289 -7.42 -10.91 8.19
CA MET A 289 -6.52 -10.05 8.98
C MET A 289 -6.90 -10.12 10.45
N TRP A 290 -5.91 -10.31 11.34
CA TRP A 290 -6.16 -10.42 12.77
C TRP A 290 -4.92 -10.03 13.60
N PRO A 291 -5.10 -9.40 14.77
CA PRO A 291 -4.03 -9.29 15.75
C PRO A 291 -3.74 -10.64 16.38
N GLU A 292 -2.57 -10.84 16.94
CA GLU A 292 -2.20 -12.06 17.65
C GLU A 292 -3.15 -12.32 18.82
N GLY A 293 -3.67 -13.55 18.90
CA GLY A 293 -4.62 -13.97 19.97
C GLY A 293 -6.09 -13.62 19.70
N GLU A 294 -6.42 -12.98 18.57
CA GLU A 294 -7.81 -12.71 18.18
C GLU A 294 -8.26 -13.56 16.97
N GLU A 295 -9.58 -13.61 16.75
CA GLU A 295 -10.17 -14.29 15.60
C GLU A 295 -9.93 -13.49 14.30
N PRO A 296 -9.69 -14.18 13.16
CA PRO A 296 -9.52 -13.53 11.88
C PRO A 296 -10.76 -12.77 11.40
N ARG A 297 -10.57 -11.56 10.89
CA ARG A 297 -11.58 -10.76 10.23
C ARG A 297 -11.44 -10.90 8.72
N ARG A 298 -12.55 -11.13 8.02
CA ARG A 298 -12.58 -11.38 6.58
C ARG A 298 -12.92 -10.11 5.80
N TYR A 299 -12.18 -9.88 4.70
CA TYR A 299 -12.33 -8.76 3.78
C TYR A 299 -12.35 -9.28 2.35
N GLU A 300 -13.51 -9.19 1.69
CA GLU A 300 -13.66 -9.60 0.28
C GLU A 300 -12.97 -8.58 -0.63
N TRP A 301 -12.35 -9.04 -1.72
CA TRP A 301 -11.69 -8.15 -2.65
C TRP A 301 -11.82 -8.62 -4.10
N GLN A 302 -11.71 -7.67 -5.00
CA GLN A 302 -11.66 -7.82 -6.45
C GLN A 302 -10.66 -6.82 -7.05
N ALA A 303 -10.44 -6.87 -8.37
CA ALA A 303 -9.58 -5.89 -9.04
C ALA A 303 -10.03 -4.44 -8.75
N GLY A 304 -9.11 -3.61 -8.27
CA GLY A 304 -9.37 -2.24 -7.80
C GLY A 304 -9.49 -2.11 -6.28
N SER A 305 -9.71 -3.20 -5.53
CA SER A 305 -9.73 -3.16 -4.06
C SER A 305 -8.37 -2.84 -3.49
N MET A 306 -8.35 -2.16 -2.33
CA MET A 306 -7.15 -1.96 -1.52
C MET A 306 -7.33 -2.55 -0.13
N ILE A 307 -6.30 -3.24 0.35
CA ILE A 307 -6.22 -3.79 1.71
C ILE A 307 -4.97 -3.27 2.36
N VAL A 308 -5.07 -2.82 3.61
CA VAL A 308 -3.90 -2.36 4.37
C VAL A 308 -3.87 -3.08 5.71
N PRO A 309 -3.06 -4.14 5.82
CA PRO A 309 -2.88 -4.84 7.08
C PRO A 309 -2.33 -3.88 8.14
N PRO A 310 -2.99 -3.78 9.31
CA PRO A 310 -2.46 -3.00 10.42
C PRO A 310 -1.09 -3.49 10.89
N ASN A 311 -0.34 -2.61 11.55
CA ASN A 311 0.98 -2.92 12.07
C ASN A 311 0.99 -4.20 12.90
N MET A 312 1.82 -5.18 12.51
CA MET A 312 2.01 -6.49 13.15
C MET A 312 0.75 -7.36 13.24
N TRP A 313 -0.32 -7.05 12.51
CA TRP A 313 -1.42 -8.01 12.36
C TRP A 313 -1.03 -9.12 11.40
N TYR A 314 -1.42 -10.35 11.72
CA TYR A 314 -1.38 -11.44 10.76
C TYR A 314 -2.33 -11.15 9.61
N HIS A 315 -1.91 -11.48 8.41
CA HIS A 315 -2.75 -11.39 7.23
C HIS A 315 -2.43 -12.51 6.26
N GLN A 316 -3.46 -12.91 5.52
CA GLN A 316 -3.41 -14.02 4.58
C GLN A 316 -4.36 -13.74 3.42
N HIS A 317 -3.95 -14.06 2.19
CA HIS A 317 -4.71 -13.75 0.98
C HIS A 317 -5.12 -15.03 0.26
N PHE A 318 -6.39 -15.11 -0.15
CA PHE A 318 -7.06 -16.29 -0.70
C PHE A 318 -7.65 -15.96 -2.06
N ASN A 319 -7.23 -16.65 -3.11
CA ASN A 319 -7.84 -16.55 -4.43
C ASN A 319 -9.01 -17.53 -4.54
N THR A 320 -10.22 -17.02 -4.61
CA THR A 320 -11.44 -17.80 -4.78
C THR A 320 -12.06 -17.66 -6.17
N GLY A 321 -11.46 -16.82 -7.02
CA GLY A 321 -11.88 -16.62 -8.39
C GLY A 321 -11.40 -17.70 -9.35
N THR A 322 -11.86 -17.61 -10.59
CA THR A 322 -11.53 -18.53 -11.69
C THR A 322 -10.24 -18.17 -12.42
N GLU A 323 -9.61 -17.05 -12.07
CA GLU A 323 -8.37 -16.54 -12.66
C GLU A 323 -7.28 -16.35 -11.60
N PRO A 324 -5.99 -16.33 -11.99
CA PRO A 324 -4.91 -15.99 -11.07
C PRO A 324 -5.13 -14.62 -10.45
N ALA A 325 -4.98 -14.53 -9.12
CA ALA A 325 -5.05 -13.27 -8.41
C ALA A 325 -3.69 -12.60 -8.35
N ARG A 326 -3.64 -11.31 -8.68
CA ARG A 326 -2.43 -10.48 -8.67
C ARG A 326 -2.66 -9.23 -7.84
N TYR A 327 -1.67 -8.87 -7.03
CA TYR A 327 -1.68 -7.60 -6.30
C TYR A 327 -0.34 -6.87 -6.38
N LEU A 328 -0.41 -5.55 -6.33
CA LEU A 328 0.71 -4.65 -6.07
C LEU A 328 0.68 -4.24 -4.61
N ALA A 329 1.80 -4.30 -3.91
CA ALA A 329 1.94 -3.74 -2.58
C ALA A 329 2.98 -2.62 -2.59
N PHE A 330 2.57 -1.42 -2.21
CA PHE A 330 3.47 -0.33 -1.87
C PHE A 330 3.90 -0.44 -0.41
N LYS A 331 5.16 -0.20 -0.11
CA LYS A 331 5.67 -0.18 1.27
C LYS A 331 6.95 0.63 1.42
N HIS A 332 7.22 0.99 2.66
CA HIS A 332 8.49 1.59 3.04
C HIS A 332 9.48 0.52 3.51
N GLU A 333 10.70 0.47 2.97
CA GLU A 333 11.64 -0.61 3.25
C GLU A 333 12.15 -0.65 4.70
N VAL A 334 12.25 0.50 5.34
CA VAL A 334 12.75 0.65 6.73
C VAL A 334 11.94 -0.15 7.76
N VAL A 335 10.72 -0.57 7.40
CA VAL A 335 9.78 -1.26 8.32
C VAL A 335 9.92 -2.78 8.28
N SER A 336 10.78 -3.35 7.43
CA SER A 336 10.98 -4.79 7.34
C SER A 336 11.99 -5.26 8.39
N ILE A 337 11.51 -5.88 9.47
CA ILE A 337 12.38 -6.55 10.45
C ILE A 337 13.05 -7.75 9.77
N ARG A 338 14.40 -7.78 9.79
CA ARG A 338 15.20 -8.82 9.15
C ARG A 338 15.99 -9.62 10.19
N ASN A 339 16.31 -10.87 9.86
CA ASN A 339 17.24 -11.67 10.65
C ASN A 339 18.71 -11.25 10.38
N ALA A 340 19.65 -11.90 11.05
CA ALA A 340 21.09 -11.63 10.89
C ALA A 340 21.62 -11.87 9.46
N GLN A 341 20.94 -12.67 8.64
CA GLN A 341 21.26 -12.93 7.24
C GLN A 341 20.56 -11.97 6.27
N GLY A 342 19.81 -10.96 6.77
CA GLY A 342 19.10 -9.99 5.96
C GLY A 342 17.77 -10.51 5.39
N VAL A 343 17.28 -11.68 5.81
CA VAL A 343 15.99 -12.22 5.37
C VAL A 343 14.85 -11.60 6.20
N PRO A 344 13.79 -11.07 5.56
CA PRO A 344 12.64 -10.52 6.30
C PRO A 344 11.97 -11.60 7.16
N LYS A 345 11.68 -11.31 8.42
CA LYS A 345 11.05 -12.27 9.35
C LYS A 345 9.68 -12.77 8.84
N ALA A 346 8.97 -11.97 8.06
CA ALA A 346 7.72 -12.37 7.40
C ALA A 346 7.88 -13.50 6.36
N TRP A 347 9.11 -13.91 6.04
CA TRP A 347 9.43 -15.05 5.16
C TRP A 347 9.98 -16.26 5.93
N ILE A 348 10.11 -16.13 7.22
CA ILE A 348 10.70 -17.14 8.12
C ILE A 348 9.57 -17.74 8.96
N SER A 349 9.55 -19.07 9.07
CA SER A 349 8.57 -19.81 9.89
C SER A 349 8.60 -19.33 11.34
N GLN A 350 7.42 -19.23 11.97
CA GLN A 350 7.26 -18.98 13.39
C GLN A 350 7.98 -20.04 14.25
N ARG A 351 8.08 -21.28 13.75
CA ARG A 351 8.76 -22.39 14.46
C ARG A 351 10.22 -22.11 14.75
N ILE A 352 10.84 -21.18 14.02
CA ILE A 352 12.25 -20.77 14.17
C ILE A 352 12.40 -19.26 14.40
N GLY A 353 11.39 -18.63 15.00
CA GLY A 353 11.45 -17.22 15.42
C GLY A 353 11.16 -16.20 14.31
N GLY A 354 10.52 -16.61 13.23
CA GLY A 354 9.98 -15.74 12.20
C GLY A 354 8.55 -15.27 12.49
N ASP A 355 7.94 -14.64 11.48
CA ASP A 355 6.60 -14.07 11.53
C ASP A 355 5.68 -14.68 10.44
N GLN A 356 6.01 -15.87 9.90
CA GLN A 356 5.20 -16.61 8.93
C GLN A 356 4.61 -17.86 9.57
N ILE A 357 3.29 -18.05 9.39
CA ILE A 357 2.55 -19.24 9.82
C ILE A 357 2.69 -20.30 8.74
N ASP A 358 3.17 -21.49 9.11
CA ASP A 358 3.20 -22.62 8.19
C ASP A 358 1.82 -23.21 7.99
N TYR A 359 1.52 -23.79 6.82
CA TYR A 359 0.24 -24.44 6.55
C TYR A 359 -0.10 -25.54 7.57
N ALA A 360 0.93 -26.21 8.08
CA ALA A 360 0.75 -27.24 9.12
C ALA A 360 0.33 -26.67 10.49
N ASP A 361 0.50 -25.37 10.71
CA ASP A 361 0.20 -24.68 11.98
C ASP A 361 -1.06 -23.78 11.88
N GLU A 362 -1.70 -23.73 10.72
CA GLU A 362 -2.96 -23.00 10.54
C GLU A 362 -4.10 -23.61 11.36
N SER A 363 -5.01 -22.74 11.82
CA SER A 363 -6.27 -23.23 12.41
C SER A 363 -7.15 -23.90 11.33
N SER A 364 -8.01 -24.85 11.74
CA SER A 364 -8.97 -25.50 10.82
C SER A 364 -9.90 -24.49 10.15
N TYR A 365 -10.22 -23.40 10.84
CA TYR A 365 -11.02 -22.28 10.33
C TYR A 365 -10.53 -21.75 8.97
N VAL A 366 -9.21 -21.63 8.78
CA VAL A 366 -8.62 -21.13 7.53
C VAL A 366 -9.01 -22.03 6.36
N ARG A 367 -8.85 -23.36 6.51
CA ARG A 367 -9.12 -24.33 5.44
C ARG A 367 -10.62 -24.50 5.19
N GLU A 368 -11.43 -24.53 6.24
CA GLU A 368 -12.88 -24.65 6.16
C GLU A 368 -13.47 -23.45 5.43
N THR A 369 -13.13 -22.24 5.87
CA THR A 369 -13.57 -20.99 5.24
C THR A 369 -13.15 -20.88 3.77
N PHE A 370 -11.93 -21.34 3.44
CA PHE A 370 -11.47 -21.34 2.06
C PHE A 370 -12.24 -22.32 1.18
N LYS A 371 -12.47 -23.55 1.67
CA LYS A 371 -13.27 -24.55 0.96
C LYS A 371 -14.71 -24.06 0.73
N GLU A 372 -15.34 -23.49 1.75
CA GLU A 372 -16.69 -22.91 1.63
C GLU A 372 -16.75 -21.78 0.61
N ALA A 373 -15.73 -20.93 0.56
CA ALA A 373 -15.66 -19.84 -0.40
C ALA A 373 -15.52 -20.35 -1.84
N LEU A 374 -14.65 -21.33 -2.08
CA LEU A 374 -14.47 -21.97 -3.39
C LEU A 374 -15.73 -22.69 -3.88
N ALA A 375 -16.47 -23.33 -2.99
CA ALA A 375 -17.71 -24.03 -3.33
C ALA A 375 -18.75 -23.11 -3.98
N LYS A 376 -18.76 -21.80 -3.64
CA LYS A 376 -19.65 -20.81 -4.27
C LYS A 376 -19.36 -20.60 -5.76
N HIS A 377 -18.12 -20.85 -6.17
CA HIS A 377 -17.65 -20.77 -7.55
C HIS A 377 -17.52 -22.14 -8.23
N GLY A 378 -17.93 -23.23 -7.57
CA GLY A 378 -17.80 -24.60 -8.07
C GLY A 378 -16.35 -25.07 -8.16
N LEU A 379 -15.46 -24.52 -7.35
CA LEU A 379 -14.03 -24.83 -7.33
C LEU A 379 -13.67 -25.71 -6.12
N GLU A 380 -12.57 -26.44 -6.26
CA GLU A 380 -11.95 -27.22 -5.18
C GLU A 380 -10.54 -26.65 -4.89
N PRO A 381 -10.06 -26.73 -3.62
CA PRO A 381 -8.73 -26.26 -3.26
C PRO A 381 -7.61 -26.92 -4.08
N GLN A 382 -6.68 -26.12 -4.58
CA GLN A 382 -5.50 -26.57 -5.34
C GLN A 382 -4.22 -26.41 -4.48
N MET A 383 -4.28 -26.89 -3.23
CA MET A 383 -3.23 -26.67 -2.23
C MET A 383 -2.37 -27.90 -1.94
N GLU A 384 -2.71 -29.07 -2.47
CA GLU A 384 -2.10 -30.36 -2.08
C GLU A 384 -0.58 -30.34 -2.28
N THR A 385 -0.12 -29.91 -3.46
CA THR A 385 1.31 -29.81 -3.77
C THR A 385 2.05 -28.88 -2.80
N ALA A 386 1.42 -27.77 -2.40
CA ALA A 386 2.03 -26.83 -1.45
C ALA A 386 2.14 -27.41 -0.04
N TYR A 387 1.14 -28.18 0.38
CA TYR A 387 1.16 -28.87 1.68
C TYR A 387 2.22 -29.98 1.72
N GLU A 388 2.37 -30.74 0.64
CA GLU A 388 3.39 -31.78 0.52
C GLU A 388 4.81 -31.19 0.52
N GLN A 389 5.05 -30.16 -0.28
CA GLN A 389 6.35 -29.47 -0.34
C GLN A 389 6.72 -28.85 1.02
N GLU A 390 5.75 -28.36 1.76
CA GLU A 390 6.02 -27.84 3.10
C GLU A 390 6.42 -28.95 4.08
N LYS A 391 5.73 -30.09 4.07
CA LYS A 391 6.05 -31.23 4.98
C LYS A 391 7.52 -31.66 4.89
N GLU A 392 8.09 -31.64 3.67
CA GLU A 392 9.49 -32.00 3.44
C GLU A 392 10.49 -31.03 4.06
N ASN A 393 10.11 -29.75 4.21
CA ASN A 393 10.99 -28.66 4.62
C ASN A 393 10.57 -28.00 5.95
N LEU A 394 9.58 -28.57 6.64
CA LEU A 394 8.99 -27.96 7.83
C LEU A 394 10.00 -27.99 9.01
N PRO A 395 10.37 -26.84 9.59
CA PRO A 395 11.23 -26.83 10.76
C PRO A 395 10.56 -27.53 11.95
N PRO A 396 11.32 -28.20 12.82
CA PRO A 396 10.74 -28.73 14.07
C PRO A 396 10.15 -27.60 14.89
N LYS A 397 9.07 -27.88 15.64
CA LYS A 397 8.57 -26.91 16.64
C LYS A 397 9.68 -26.72 17.68
N SER A 398 10.08 -25.44 17.90
CA SER A 398 10.95 -25.15 19.05
C SER A 398 10.24 -25.63 20.32
N ALA A 399 10.98 -26.34 21.20
CA ALA A 399 10.45 -26.63 22.52
C ALA A 399 10.10 -25.31 23.21
N ALA A 400 8.83 -25.17 23.64
CA ALA A 400 8.32 -23.99 24.32
C ALA A 400 9.01 -23.82 25.68
#